data_013831c48b623d844ba634287cb0fa59
#
_entry.id   013831c48b623d844ba634287cb0fa59
#
_cell.length_a   1.000
_cell.length_b   1.000
_cell.length_c   1.000
_cell.angle_alpha   90.00
_cell.angle_beta   90.00
_cell.angle_gamma   90.00
#
_symmetry.space_group_name_H-M   'P 1'
#
loop_
_entity.id
_entity.type
_entity.pdbx_description
1 polymer ?
#
loop_
_entity_poly.entity_id
_entity_poly.type
_entity_poly.pdbx_seq_one_letter_code
_entity_poly.pdbx_strand_id
1 'polypeptide(L)'
;CMFPTISGFTRETCDTMVGIGSTKGRTIMPDVSVPRWDAVDIEALCKGAGLIAFDLDNTLARSKKPMKDDMAKVFSVLTSLIDVAVITGGKYALLQSQVVDRLTGTANRSRLHLMPTSGTRYYRWNGRRWTLVFAHDLSDEERAKAKEALERNAREQGIWYSHACGERIEDRGSQITFSALGQLAPIEAKEAWDPTDEKKRRLTQAVAAELPELDVRPGGASSVDISQRGFDKSFAVRELAGTLGMEVGRIVFIGDRMEPGGNDYPAALAGTRAVKVTGPADTVRLCDGIIAGLSR
;
A
#
# COMPACT_ATOMS: atom_id res chain seq x y z
N CYS A 1 -0.76 -54.59 -42.34
CA CYS A 1 -2.03 -55.27 -42.53
C CYS A 1 -3.18 -54.43 -42.13
N MET A 2 -3.88 -53.95 -43.11
CA MET A 2 -5.33 -54.03 -43.37
C MET A 2 -6.25 -53.19 -42.49
N PHE A 3 -6.79 -52.22 -43.18
CA PHE A 3 -8.09 -51.54 -42.90
C PHE A 3 -9.28 -52.53 -43.00
N PRO A 4 -10.46 -52.20 -42.51
CA PRO A 4 -11.39 -51.54 -43.41
C PRO A 4 -12.24 -50.40 -42.82
N THR A 5 -12.59 -49.52 -43.73
CA THR A 5 -13.64 -48.50 -43.82
C THR A 5 -15.03 -49.08 -43.81
N ILE A 6 -16.05 -48.35 -43.29
CA ILE A 6 -17.42 -48.19 -43.79
C ILE A 6 -18.00 -46.92 -43.09
N SER A 7 -18.24 -45.85 -43.69
CA SER A 7 -19.26 -45.17 -44.49
C SER A 7 -20.69 -45.20 -43.95
N GLY A 8 -21.27 -43.98 -43.77
CA GLY A 8 -22.66 -43.82 -44.07
C GLY A 8 -23.48 -42.82 -43.26
N PHE A 9 -23.80 -41.63 -43.89
CA PHE A 9 -25.06 -40.87 -43.83
C PHE A 9 -25.50 -40.27 -42.50
N THR A 10 -26.08 -39.09 -42.38
CA THR A 10 -26.66 -38.04 -43.28
C THR A 10 -26.72 -36.69 -42.49
N ARG A 11 -26.71 -35.61 -43.25
CA ARG A 11 -27.07 -34.23 -42.82
C ARG A 11 -28.52 -34.15 -42.42
N GLU A 12 -28.80 -33.41 -41.35
CA GLU A 12 -29.95 -32.52 -41.33
C GLU A 12 -29.70 -31.32 -40.40
N THR A 13 -30.02 -30.20 -40.92
CA THR A 13 -29.97 -28.82 -40.50
C THR A 13 -30.86 -28.54 -39.28
N CYS A 14 -30.48 -27.68 -38.35
CA CYS A 14 -31.24 -26.44 -38.11
C CYS A 14 -30.50 -25.51 -37.16
N ASP A 15 -30.45 -24.24 -37.57
CA ASP A 15 -29.99 -23.07 -36.88
C ASP A 15 -30.66 -22.88 -35.50
N THR A 16 -29.86 -22.52 -34.51
CA THR A 16 -30.24 -21.38 -33.63
C THR A 16 -28.93 -20.88 -32.96
N MET A 17 -28.39 -19.79 -33.49
CA MET A 17 -27.41 -18.96 -32.85
C MET A 17 -28.03 -18.28 -31.64
N VAL A 18 -27.70 -18.70 -30.45
CA VAL A 18 -27.86 -17.86 -29.25
C VAL A 18 -26.46 -17.46 -28.81
N GLY A 19 -26.12 -16.20 -29.04
CA GLY A 19 -24.88 -15.59 -28.63
C GLY A 19 -24.74 -15.65 -27.11
N ILE A 20 -23.79 -16.45 -26.65
CA ILE A 20 -23.33 -16.39 -25.28
C ILE A 20 -22.32 -15.26 -25.20
N GLY A 21 -22.82 -14.08 -24.84
CA GLY A 21 -21.97 -12.96 -24.45
C GLY A 21 -21.12 -13.37 -23.27
N SER A 22 -19.82 -13.45 -23.49
CA SER A 22 -18.81 -13.61 -22.43
C SER A 22 -18.81 -12.36 -21.54
N THR A 23 -19.69 -12.32 -20.57
CA THR A 23 -19.55 -11.42 -19.42
C THR A 23 -18.41 -11.97 -18.58
N LYS A 24 -17.22 -11.40 -18.72
CA LYS A 24 -16.14 -11.55 -17.72
C LYS A 24 -16.74 -11.16 -16.38
N GLY A 25 -17.10 -12.13 -15.59
CA GLY A 25 -17.60 -11.95 -14.23
C GLY A 25 -16.53 -11.21 -13.41
N ARG A 26 -16.81 -9.94 -13.14
CA ARG A 26 -16.10 -9.17 -12.12
C ARG A 26 -16.47 -9.87 -10.81
N THR A 27 -15.57 -10.66 -10.26
CA THR A 27 -15.74 -11.22 -8.91
C THR A 27 -15.89 -10.03 -7.96
N ILE A 28 -17.12 -9.78 -7.54
CA ILE A 28 -17.40 -8.78 -6.51
C ILE A 28 -16.85 -9.38 -5.23
N MET A 29 -15.65 -8.92 -4.82
CA MET A 29 -15.10 -9.25 -3.51
C MET A 29 -16.09 -8.72 -2.48
N PRO A 30 -16.43 -9.49 -1.43
CA PRO A 30 -17.33 -9.01 -0.38
C PRO A 30 -16.75 -7.74 0.23
N ASP A 31 -17.59 -6.74 0.39
CA ASP A 31 -17.22 -5.48 1.03
C ASP A 31 -16.95 -5.77 2.52
N VAL A 32 -15.73 -5.52 2.98
CA VAL A 32 -15.32 -5.74 4.37
C VAL A 32 -15.56 -4.45 5.15
N SER A 33 -16.47 -4.50 6.11
CA SER A 33 -16.68 -3.38 7.02
C SER A 33 -15.55 -3.32 8.05
N VAL A 34 -14.78 -2.23 8.04
CA VAL A 34 -13.68 -2.01 8.98
C VAL A 34 -14.16 -1.14 10.15
N PRO A 35 -14.08 -1.63 11.39
CA PRO A 35 -14.50 -0.86 12.56
C PRO A 35 -13.59 0.35 12.78
N ARG A 36 -14.19 1.42 13.32
CA ARG A 36 -13.43 2.57 13.82
C ARG A 36 -12.77 2.23 15.15
N TRP A 37 -11.69 2.90 15.45
CA TRP A 37 -10.89 2.69 16.66
C TRP A 37 -11.70 2.83 17.97
N ASP A 38 -12.71 3.70 18.01
CA ASP A 38 -13.59 3.96 19.16
C ASP A 38 -14.74 2.95 19.32
N ALA A 39 -14.92 2.07 18.34
CA ALA A 39 -15.91 1.00 18.32
C ALA A 39 -15.29 -0.41 18.45
N VAL A 40 -13.98 -0.51 18.66
CA VAL A 40 -13.25 -1.78 18.71
C VAL A 40 -13.23 -2.34 20.14
N ASP A 41 -13.53 -3.61 20.28
CA ASP A 41 -13.23 -4.37 21.50
C ASP A 41 -11.71 -4.64 21.56
N ILE A 42 -11.02 -3.93 22.46
CA ILE A 42 -9.57 -4.02 22.62
C ILE A 42 -9.13 -5.40 23.09
N GLU A 43 -9.90 -6.06 23.97
CA GLU A 43 -9.54 -7.40 24.46
C GLU A 43 -9.62 -8.43 23.32
N ALA A 44 -10.70 -8.41 22.54
CA ALA A 44 -10.84 -9.24 21.36
C ALA A 44 -9.77 -8.94 20.31
N LEU A 45 -9.40 -7.67 20.13
CA LEU A 45 -8.37 -7.25 19.19
C LEU A 45 -6.99 -7.78 19.58
N CYS A 46 -6.63 -7.74 20.86
CA CYS A 46 -5.35 -8.20 21.38
C CYS A 46 -5.26 -9.73 21.48
N LYS A 47 -6.37 -10.42 21.66
CA LYS A 47 -6.41 -11.88 21.84
C LYS A 47 -5.84 -12.61 20.61
N GLY A 48 -4.66 -13.25 20.79
CA GLY A 48 -3.97 -14.00 19.74
C GLY A 48 -3.35 -13.10 18.63
N ALA A 49 -3.28 -11.79 18.84
CA ALA A 49 -2.48 -10.91 17.98
C ALA A 49 -1.01 -11.31 18.04
N GLY A 50 -0.36 -11.40 16.89
CA GLY A 50 1.08 -11.70 16.78
C GLY A 50 1.89 -10.49 16.35
N LEU A 51 1.24 -9.52 15.68
CA LEU A 51 1.88 -8.33 15.17
C LEU A 51 0.87 -7.20 15.01
N ILE A 52 1.30 -5.95 15.23
CA ILE A 52 0.52 -4.76 14.93
C ILE A 52 1.21 -3.99 13.79
N ALA A 53 0.51 -3.86 12.68
CA ALA A 53 0.96 -3.13 11.50
C ALA A 53 0.26 -1.78 11.41
N PHE A 54 0.99 -0.76 11.02
CA PHE A 54 0.49 0.60 10.85
C PHE A 54 0.77 1.10 9.42
N ASP A 55 -0.17 1.85 8.87
CA ASP A 55 0.16 2.88 7.90
C ASP A 55 0.94 4.01 8.57
N LEU A 56 1.58 4.88 7.77
CA LEU A 56 2.39 5.97 8.29
C LEU A 56 1.67 7.32 8.20
N ASP A 57 1.35 7.75 6.97
CA ASP A 57 0.82 9.09 6.73
C ASP A 57 -0.62 9.21 7.23
N ASN A 58 -0.90 10.20 8.09
CA ASN A 58 -2.17 10.42 8.79
C ASN A 58 -2.60 9.27 9.73
N THR A 59 -1.75 8.28 9.94
CA THR A 59 -1.94 7.20 10.91
C THR A 59 -0.98 7.36 12.08
N LEU A 60 0.33 7.20 11.88
CA LEU A 60 1.36 7.42 12.91
C LEU A 60 1.81 8.88 12.98
N ALA A 61 1.83 9.57 11.86
CA ALA A 61 2.26 10.96 11.74
C ALA A 61 1.42 11.70 10.70
N ARG A 62 1.35 13.01 10.77
CA ARG A 62 0.82 13.81 9.66
C ARG A 62 1.71 13.61 8.43
N SER A 63 1.10 13.62 7.27
CA SER A 63 1.81 13.34 6.02
C SER A 63 3.14 14.08 5.91
N LYS A 64 4.21 13.34 5.68
CA LYS A 64 5.61 13.79 5.56
C LYS A 64 6.15 14.55 6.78
N LYS A 65 5.51 14.44 7.95
CA LYS A 65 6.00 15.01 9.20
C LYS A 65 6.46 13.90 10.15
N PRO A 66 7.44 14.14 11.01
CA PRO A 66 7.83 13.18 12.03
C PRO A 66 6.69 12.88 13.01
N MET A 67 6.68 11.68 13.59
CA MET A 67 5.84 11.37 14.74
C MET A 67 6.03 12.42 15.83
N LYS A 68 4.93 12.86 16.47
CA LYS A 68 4.99 13.68 17.68
C LYS A 68 5.47 12.86 18.87
N ASP A 69 5.87 13.54 19.94
CA ASP A 69 6.46 12.90 21.12
C ASP A 69 5.53 11.92 21.83
N ASP A 70 4.22 12.22 21.88
CA ASP A 70 3.20 11.34 22.41
C ASP A 70 3.10 10.03 21.63
N MET A 71 3.00 10.13 20.30
CA MET A 71 3.03 8.96 19.41
C MET A 71 4.33 8.20 19.52
N ALA A 72 5.48 8.86 19.51
CA ALA A 72 6.79 8.23 19.62
C ALA A 72 6.95 7.42 20.91
N LYS A 73 6.39 7.90 22.01
CA LYS A 73 6.39 7.20 23.30
C LYS A 73 5.56 5.92 23.24
N VAL A 74 4.28 6.02 22.87
CA VAL A 74 3.38 4.85 22.85
C VAL A 74 3.84 3.82 21.81
N PHE A 75 4.28 4.27 20.66
CA PHE A 75 4.84 3.41 19.60
C PHE A 75 6.09 2.65 20.09
N SER A 76 6.99 3.33 20.77
CA SER A 76 8.22 2.71 21.31
C SER A 76 7.89 1.67 22.38
N VAL A 77 6.94 1.96 23.30
CA VAL A 77 6.47 0.98 24.29
C VAL A 77 5.85 -0.24 23.58
N LEU A 78 5.04 -0.03 22.54
CA LEU A 78 4.40 -1.12 21.83
C LEU A 78 5.43 -2.08 21.24
N THR A 79 6.55 -1.58 20.66
CA THR A 79 7.64 -2.43 20.15
C THR A 79 8.32 -3.26 21.23
N SER A 80 8.21 -2.91 22.50
CA SER A 80 8.75 -3.74 23.62
C SER A 80 7.83 -4.91 23.98
N LEU A 81 6.54 -4.84 23.63
CA LEU A 81 5.53 -5.82 24.01
C LEU A 81 5.24 -6.83 22.89
N ILE A 82 5.15 -6.38 21.64
CA ILE A 82 4.75 -7.17 20.48
C ILE A 82 5.55 -6.77 19.26
N ASP A 83 5.58 -7.60 18.21
CA ASP A 83 6.14 -7.21 16.92
C ASP A 83 5.30 -6.11 16.28
N VAL A 84 5.96 -5.11 15.72
CA VAL A 84 5.32 -3.94 15.10
C VAL A 84 5.84 -3.75 13.69
N ALA A 85 4.95 -3.47 12.74
CA ALA A 85 5.33 -3.14 11.38
C ALA A 85 4.85 -1.74 10.98
N VAL A 86 5.62 -1.07 10.13
CA VAL A 86 5.18 0.16 9.45
C VAL A 86 5.21 -0.11 7.95
N ILE A 87 4.02 -0.04 7.32
CA ILE A 87 3.81 -0.31 5.90
C ILE A 87 3.32 0.97 5.23
N THR A 88 4.15 1.58 4.39
CA THR A 88 3.87 2.88 3.77
C THR A 88 4.20 2.91 2.29
N GLY A 89 3.49 3.72 1.51
CA GLY A 89 3.86 4.03 0.12
C GLY A 89 5.12 4.89 -0.01
N GLY A 90 5.57 5.52 1.10
CA GLY A 90 6.78 6.34 1.15
C GLY A 90 8.07 5.53 1.01
N LYS A 91 9.17 6.21 0.66
CA LYS A 91 10.50 5.58 0.60
C LYS A 91 11.11 5.38 1.99
N TYR A 92 12.13 4.51 2.08
CA TYR A 92 12.83 4.22 3.35
C TYR A 92 13.33 5.47 4.08
N ALA A 93 13.86 6.47 3.36
CA ALA A 93 14.34 7.70 3.99
C ALA A 93 13.24 8.48 4.73
N LEU A 94 11.97 8.42 4.26
CA LEU A 94 10.84 8.99 4.99
C LEU A 94 10.53 8.18 6.24
N LEU A 95 10.49 6.86 6.16
CA LEU A 95 10.36 5.98 7.32
C LEU A 95 11.45 6.26 8.36
N GLN A 96 12.69 6.42 7.91
CA GLN A 96 13.82 6.76 8.78
C GLN A 96 13.53 8.05 9.56
N SER A 97 13.25 9.15 8.86
CA SER A 97 13.06 10.47 9.50
C SER A 97 11.75 10.61 10.27
N GLN A 98 10.68 9.96 9.82
CA GLN A 98 9.37 10.10 10.44
C GLN A 98 9.16 9.18 11.65
N VAL A 99 9.77 7.98 11.64
CA VAL A 99 9.56 6.94 12.65
C VAL A 99 10.85 6.59 13.39
N VAL A 100 11.88 6.12 12.67
CA VAL A 100 13.08 5.54 13.30
C VAL A 100 13.86 6.55 14.16
N ASP A 101 14.02 7.78 13.63
CA ASP A 101 14.73 8.87 14.33
C ASP A 101 13.93 9.44 15.51
N ARG A 102 12.65 9.03 15.64
CA ARG A 102 11.75 9.45 16.73
C ARG A 102 11.62 8.41 17.83
N LEU A 103 12.17 7.20 17.64
CA LEU A 103 12.09 6.13 18.64
C LEU A 103 12.75 6.57 19.97
N THR A 104 12.07 6.30 21.08
CA THR A 104 12.60 6.54 22.41
C THR A 104 13.47 5.39 22.91
N GLY A 105 14.12 5.55 24.05
CA GLY A 105 14.99 4.52 24.65
C GLY A 105 14.29 3.21 25.02
N THR A 106 12.94 3.21 25.09
CA THR A 106 12.14 2.01 25.37
C THR A 106 11.91 1.13 24.15
N ALA A 107 12.22 1.62 22.95
CA ALA A 107 11.95 0.90 21.72
C ALA A 107 12.82 -0.34 21.53
N ASN A 108 12.18 -1.47 21.21
CA ASN A 108 12.86 -2.68 20.78
C ASN A 108 12.93 -2.74 19.25
N ARG A 109 14.04 -2.26 18.68
CA ARG A 109 14.25 -2.24 17.22
C ARG A 109 14.22 -3.63 16.57
N SER A 110 14.52 -4.70 17.31
CA SER A 110 14.52 -6.06 16.78
C SER A 110 13.10 -6.57 16.50
N ARG A 111 12.08 -5.97 17.13
CA ARG A 111 10.67 -6.24 16.90
C ARG A 111 10.00 -5.26 15.93
N LEU A 112 10.77 -4.35 15.32
CA LEU A 112 10.24 -3.38 14.37
C LEU A 112 10.56 -3.81 12.94
N HIS A 113 9.54 -3.86 12.12
CA HIS A 113 9.56 -4.22 10.71
C HIS A 113 9.25 -2.99 9.86
N LEU A 114 10.13 -2.63 8.94
CA LEU A 114 9.95 -1.46 8.09
C LEU A 114 9.69 -1.90 6.65
N MET A 115 8.52 -1.57 6.13
CA MET A 115 8.07 -1.94 4.78
C MET A 115 7.69 -0.69 3.96
N PRO A 116 8.68 0.04 3.44
CA PRO A 116 8.44 1.15 2.51
C PRO A 116 7.94 0.67 1.15
N THR A 117 7.54 1.62 0.29
CA THR A 117 7.08 1.37 -1.09
C THR A 117 5.99 0.29 -1.16
N SER A 118 4.97 0.44 -0.30
CA SER A 118 3.84 -0.51 -0.18
C SER A 118 4.24 -1.95 0.12
N GLY A 119 5.37 -2.14 0.82
CA GLY A 119 5.88 -3.46 1.20
C GLY A 119 6.74 -4.16 0.17
N THR A 120 7.04 -3.51 -0.96
CA THR A 120 7.96 -4.05 -1.97
C THR A 120 9.41 -4.11 -1.50
N ARG A 121 9.72 -3.39 -0.43
CA ARG A 121 11.00 -3.46 0.27
C ARG A 121 10.77 -3.73 1.74
N TYR A 122 11.65 -4.52 2.34
CA TYR A 122 11.57 -4.90 3.73
C TYR A 122 12.92 -4.75 4.42
N TYR A 123 12.92 -4.04 5.55
CA TYR A 123 14.11 -3.80 6.35
C TYR A 123 13.93 -4.32 7.77
N ARG A 124 15.00 -4.90 8.32
CA ARG A 124 15.11 -5.38 9.70
C ARG A 124 16.32 -4.80 10.40
N TRP A 125 16.20 -4.67 11.71
CA TRP A 125 17.33 -4.34 12.58
C TRP A 125 18.19 -5.59 12.83
N ASN A 126 19.50 -5.50 12.54
CA ASN A 126 20.44 -6.62 12.73
C ASN A 126 21.28 -6.51 14.02
N GLY A 127 20.87 -5.66 14.96
CA GLY A 127 21.61 -5.36 16.20
C GLY A 127 22.49 -4.10 16.09
N ARG A 128 22.85 -3.66 14.88
CA ARG A 128 23.72 -2.50 14.64
C ARG A 128 23.11 -1.47 13.69
N ARG A 129 22.47 -1.92 12.64
CA ARG A 129 21.88 -1.08 11.58
C ARG A 129 20.64 -1.73 10.97
N TRP A 130 19.84 -0.94 10.31
CA TRP A 130 18.78 -1.43 9.44
C TRP A 130 19.37 -2.04 8.17
N THR A 131 18.95 -3.25 7.84
CA THR A 131 19.40 -4.00 6.67
C THR A 131 18.23 -4.37 5.81
N LEU A 132 18.40 -4.23 4.50
CA LEU A 132 17.44 -4.69 3.51
C LEU A 132 17.40 -6.23 3.55
N VAL A 133 16.22 -6.80 3.71
CA VAL A 133 15.97 -8.25 3.70
C VAL A 133 15.61 -8.69 2.28
N PHE A 134 14.67 -7.99 1.66
CA PHE A 134 14.32 -8.18 0.25
C PHE A 134 13.90 -6.86 -0.42
N ALA A 135 13.97 -6.85 -1.75
CA ALA A 135 13.41 -5.81 -2.61
C ALA A 135 12.84 -6.45 -3.88
N HIS A 136 11.62 -6.05 -4.24
CA HIS A 136 10.98 -6.35 -5.50
C HIS A 136 11.06 -5.12 -6.39
N ASP A 137 12.25 -4.90 -6.97
CA ASP A 137 12.49 -3.73 -7.82
C ASP A 137 11.96 -3.96 -9.24
N LEU A 138 11.49 -2.90 -9.86
CA LEU A 138 11.22 -2.85 -11.29
C LEU A 138 12.54 -3.06 -12.05
N SER A 139 12.50 -3.76 -13.17
CA SER A 139 13.65 -3.85 -14.06
C SER A 139 14.05 -2.48 -14.61
N ASP A 140 15.28 -2.34 -15.09
CA ASP A 140 15.75 -1.09 -15.69
C ASP A 140 14.88 -0.66 -16.87
N GLU A 141 14.40 -1.63 -17.66
CA GLU A 141 13.51 -1.40 -18.79
C GLU A 141 12.13 -0.88 -18.33
N GLU A 142 11.51 -1.53 -17.34
CA GLU A 142 10.24 -1.08 -16.77
C GLU A 142 10.34 0.32 -16.17
N ARG A 143 11.43 0.63 -15.46
CA ARG A 143 11.67 1.96 -14.89
C ARG A 143 11.82 3.02 -15.98
N ALA A 144 12.55 2.71 -17.06
CA ALA A 144 12.71 3.63 -18.19
C ALA A 144 11.37 3.91 -18.87
N LYS A 145 10.60 2.85 -19.21
CA LYS A 145 9.26 2.97 -19.80
C LYS A 145 8.30 3.76 -18.91
N ALA A 146 8.31 3.50 -17.61
CA ALA A 146 7.45 4.21 -16.65
C ALA A 146 7.75 5.71 -16.61
N LYS A 147 9.04 6.09 -16.57
CA LYS A 147 9.46 7.50 -16.56
C LYS A 147 9.08 8.20 -17.86
N GLU A 148 9.31 7.56 -19.00
CA GLU A 148 8.97 8.12 -20.32
C GLU A 148 7.46 8.33 -20.48
N ALA A 149 6.65 7.32 -20.12
CA ALA A 149 5.19 7.40 -20.20
C ALA A 149 4.65 8.50 -19.29
N LEU A 150 5.15 8.64 -18.06
CA LEU A 150 4.75 9.71 -17.14
C LEU A 150 5.09 11.09 -17.68
N GLU A 151 6.32 11.30 -18.17
CA GLU A 151 6.73 12.59 -18.71
C GLU A 151 5.92 12.98 -19.96
N ARG A 152 5.80 12.07 -20.92
CA ARG A 152 5.04 12.31 -22.15
C ARG A 152 3.59 12.67 -21.85
N ASN A 153 2.87 11.83 -21.10
CA ASN A 153 1.46 12.06 -20.78
C ASN A 153 1.25 13.33 -19.94
N ALA A 154 2.15 13.62 -18.99
CA ALA A 154 2.07 14.85 -18.21
C ALA A 154 2.25 16.11 -19.06
N ARG A 155 3.14 16.06 -20.08
CA ARG A 155 3.32 17.15 -21.05
C ARG A 155 2.09 17.32 -21.95
N GLU A 156 1.57 16.26 -22.50
CA GLU A 156 0.37 16.26 -23.35
C GLU A 156 -0.87 16.79 -22.62
N GLN A 157 -0.97 16.49 -21.32
CA GLN A 157 -2.08 16.95 -20.49
C GLN A 157 -1.87 18.35 -19.88
N GLY A 158 -0.75 19.02 -20.17
CA GLY A 158 -0.45 20.37 -19.68
C GLY A 158 -0.17 20.44 -18.16
N ILE A 159 0.21 19.33 -17.53
CA ILE A 159 0.52 19.25 -16.09
C ILE A 159 2.02 19.09 -15.80
N TRP A 160 2.85 19.21 -16.84
CA TRP A 160 4.30 19.32 -16.73
C TRP A 160 4.72 20.78 -16.71
N TYR A 161 4.67 21.41 -15.55
CA TYR A 161 4.93 22.83 -15.39
C TYR A 161 6.42 23.18 -15.64
N SER A 162 6.73 24.43 -15.99
CA SER A 162 8.12 24.89 -16.18
C SER A 162 8.94 24.82 -14.89
N HIS A 163 8.31 25.10 -13.74
CA HIS A 163 8.96 25.07 -12.44
C HIS A 163 8.40 23.93 -11.58
N ALA A 164 9.29 23.27 -10.83
CA ALA A 164 8.94 22.26 -9.85
C ALA A 164 9.82 22.41 -8.61
N CYS A 165 9.25 22.12 -7.45
CA CYS A 165 9.99 22.08 -6.21
C CYS A 165 10.61 20.68 -6.01
N GLY A 166 11.85 20.50 -6.44
CA GLY A 166 12.55 19.21 -6.47
C GLY A 166 12.16 18.33 -7.68
N GLU A 167 12.53 17.07 -7.63
CA GLU A 167 12.26 16.11 -8.72
C GLU A 167 10.75 15.90 -8.93
N ARG A 168 10.34 15.81 -10.20
CA ARG A 168 8.97 15.40 -10.58
C ARG A 168 8.80 13.91 -10.63
N ILE A 169 9.79 13.22 -11.18
CA ILE A 169 9.78 11.76 -11.26
C ILE A 169 10.86 11.23 -10.33
N GLU A 170 10.44 10.55 -9.28
CA GLU A 170 11.30 9.93 -8.29
C GLU A 170 11.38 8.43 -8.54
N ASP A 171 12.58 7.90 -8.73
CA ASP A 171 12.85 6.48 -8.83
C ASP A 171 13.15 5.92 -7.43
N ARG A 172 12.31 5.00 -6.96
CA ARG A 172 12.44 4.32 -5.67
C ARG A 172 12.88 2.86 -5.80
N GLY A 173 13.28 2.47 -7.02
CA GLY A 173 13.62 1.10 -7.39
C GLY A 173 12.38 0.26 -7.69
N SER A 174 11.59 -0.07 -6.69
CA SER A 174 10.36 -0.85 -6.80
C SER A 174 9.12 -0.02 -7.19
N GLN A 175 9.25 1.30 -7.25
CA GLN A 175 8.18 2.24 -7.54
C GLN A 175 8.73 3.49 -8.24
N ILE A 176 8.04 3.96 -9.27
CA ILE A 176 8.27 5.26 -9.89
C ILE A 176 7.14 6.19 -9.48
N THR A 177 7.48 7.35 -8.93
CA THR A 177 6.48 8.32 -8.44
C THR A 177 6.60 9.62 -9.21
N PHE A 178 5.55 10.02 -9.91
CA PHE A 178 5.39 11.37 -10.46
C PHE A 178 4.75 12.29 -9.43
N SER A 179 5.23 13.55 -9.33
CA SER A 179 4.61 14.64 -8.57
C SER A 179 4.57 15.89 -9.42
N ALA A 180 3.38 16.35 -9.78
CA ALA A 180 3.18 17.45 -10.72
C ALA A 180 3.92 18.75 -10.31
N LEU A 181 3.91 19.08 -9.02
CA LEU A 181 4.58 20.25 -8.45
C LEU A 181 6.00 19.97 -7.93
N GLY A 182 6.47 18.73 -8.07
CA GLY A 182 7.73 18.25 -7.51
C GLY A 182 7.61 17.70 -6.08
N GLN A 183 8.57 16.85 -5.74
CA GLN A 183 8.53 16.11 -4.45
C GLN A 183 8.60 17.03 -3.22
N LEU A 184 9.26 18.19 -3.33
CA LEU A 184 9.49 19.13 -2.23
C LEU A 184 8.46 20.27 -2.16
N ALA A 185 7.43 20.28 -3.02
CA ALA A 185 6.39 21.30 -2.98
C ALA A 185 5.63 21.28 -1.64
N PRO A 186 5.21 22.45 -1.12
CA PRO A 186 4.40 22.55 0.11
C PRO A 186 3.13 21.71 0.01
N ILE A 187 2.71 21.14 1.14
CA ILE A 187 1.54 20.24 1.18
C ILE A 187 0.26 20.98 0.76
N GLU A 188 0.11 22.22 1.19
CA GLU A 188 -1.03 23.07 0.88
C GLU A 188 -1.14 23.33 -0.63
N ALA A 189 0.01 23.56 -1.31
CA ALA A 189 0.05 23.73 -2.75
C ALA A 189 -0.32 22.43 -3.49
N LYS A 190 0.12 21.27 -2.97
CA LYS A 190 -0.23 19.96 -3.54
C LYS A 190 -1.71 19.64 -3.39
N GLU A 191 -2.30 19.93 -2.24
CA GLU A 191 -3.73 19.75 -1.98
C GLU A 191 -4.59 20.67 -2.85
N ALA A 192 -4.16 21.93 -3.04
CA ALA A 192 -4.85 22.89 -3.89
C ALA A 192 -4.69 22.62 -5.40
N TRP A 193 -3.72 21.81 -5.81
CA TRP A 193 -3.42 21.56 -7.22
C TRP A 193 -4.52 20.79 -7.95
N ASP A 194 -5.12 19.79 -7.31
CA ASP A 194 -6.14 18.91 -7.90
C ASP A 194 -7.18 18.50 -6.85
N PRO A 195 -8.01 19.44 -6.37
CA PRO A 195 -8.96 19.18 -5.29
C PRO A 195 -10.07 18.17 -5.67
N THR A 196 -10.25 17.91 -6.97
CA THR A 196 -11.24 16.95 -7.49
C THR A 196 -10.64 15.62 -7.92
N ASP A 197 -9.34 15.44 -7.79
CA ASP A 197 -8.58 14.27 -8.27
C ASP A 197 -8.69 14.03 -9.79
N GLU A 198 -9.19 14.99 -10.56
CA GLU A 198 -9.45 14.82 -11.98
C GLU A 198 -8.16 14.72 -12.81
N LYS A 199 -7.19 15.60 -12.53
CA LYS A 199 -5.89 15.61 -13.23
C LYS A 199 -5.13 14.32 -12.97
N LYS A 200 -5.08 13.88 -11.70
CA LYS A 200 -4.45 12.60 -11.33
C LYS A 200 -5.12 11.42 -12.00
N ARG A 201 -6.45 11.37 -11.95
CA ARG A 201 -7.24 10.29 -12.56
C ARG A 201 -6.97 10.20 -14.06
N ARG A 202 -6.97 11.34 -14.77
CA ARG A 202 -6.72 11.40 -16.22
C ARG A 202 -5.30 10.93 -16.55
N LEU A 203 -4.28 11.39 -15.82
CA LEU A 203 -2.90 10.95 -16.00
C LEU A 203 -2.76 9.44 -15.71
N THR A 204 -3.32 8.98 -14.60
CA THR A 204 -3.30 7.55 -14.22
C THR A 204 -3.89 6.68 -15.32
N GLN A 205 -5.06 7.04 -15.86
CA GLN A 205 -5.72 6.27 -16.91
C GLN A 205 -4.90 6.22 -18.22
N ALA A 206 -4.33 7.36 -18.64
CA ALA A 206 -3.51 7.42 -19.83
C ALA A 206 -2.24 6.56 -19.70
N VAL A 207 -1.52 6.69 -18.61
CA VAL A 207 -0.30 5.91 -18.37
C VAL A 207 -0.61 4.41 -18.17
N ALA A 208 -1.69 4.07 -17.50
CA ALA A 208 -2.11 2.66 -17.32
C ALA A 208 -2.49 1.99 -18.65
N ALA A 209 -3.01 2.73 -19.61
CA ALA A 209 -3.31 2.20 -20.94
C ALA A 209 -2.05 1.85 -21.74
N GLU A 210 -0.95 2.57 -21.50
CA GLU A 210 0.34 2.33 -22.16
C GLU A 210 1.16 1.23 -21.47
N LEU A 211 0.99 1.06 -20.16
CA LEU A 211 1.76 0.13 -19.33
C LEU A 211 0.84 -0.93 -18.71
N PRO A 212 0.19 -1.77 -19.53
CA PRO A 212 -0.80 -2.73 -19.04
C PRO A 212 -0.19 -3.81 -18.13
N GLU A 213 1.12 -4.01 -18.17
CA GLU A 213 1.86 -4.94 -17.31
C GLU A 213 2.14 -4.38 -15.91
N LEU A 214 2.11 -3.06 -15.75
CA LEU A 214 2.37 -2.38 -14.48
C LEU A 214 1.06 -1.94 -13.81
N ASP A 215 1.15 -1.59 -12.55
CA ASP A 215 0.07 -1.02 -11.79
C ASP A 215 0.30 0.48 -11.63
N VAL A 216 -0.63 1.27 -12.17
CA VAL A 216 -0.59 2.73 -12.14
C VAL A 216 -1.71 3.22 -11.27
N ARG A 217 -1.39 3.93 -10.20
CA ARG A 217 -2.35 4.37 -9.17
C ARG A 217 -2.20 5.86 -8.84
N PRO A 218 -3.29 6.55 -8.48
CA PRO A 218 -3.18 7.82 -7.81
C PRO A 218 -2.40 7.66 -6.51
N GLY A 219 -1.39 8.51 -6.30
CA GLY A 219 -0.62 8.56 -5.06
C GLY A 219 -1.15 9.62 -4.09
N GLY A 220 -0.25 10.40 -3.49
CA GLY A 220 -0.62 11.54 -2.64
C GLY A 220 -1.36 12.65 -3.39
N ALA A 221 -1.50 13.83 -2.77
CA ALA A 221 -2.33 14.94 -3.26
C ALA A 221 -2.05 15.36 -4.72
N SER A 222 -0.79 15.26 -5.19
CA SER A 222 -0.40 15.64 -6.57
C SER A 222 0.43 14.57 -7.26
N SER A 223 0.29 13.29 -6.87
CA SER A 223 1.19 12.22 -7.30
C SER A 223 0.47 11.10 -8.03
N VAL A 224 1.20 10.44 -8.95
CA VAL A 224 0.85 9.15 -9.55
C VAL A 224 2.01 8.20 -9.33
N ASP A 225 1.70 6.99 -8.89
CA ASP A 225 2.66 5.95 -8.57
C ASP A 225 2.55 4.79 -9.56
N ILE A 226 3.70 4.27 -9.99
CA ILE A 226 3.80 3.08 -10.85
C ILE A 226 4.63 2.03 -10.12
N SER A 227 4.11 0.80 -10.06
CA SER A 227 4.80 -0.36 -9.47
C SER A 227 4.46 -1.62 -10.26
N GLN A 228 5.08 -2.74 -9.93
CA GLN A 228 4.62 -4.03 -10.44
C GLN A 228 3.20 -4.32 -9.96
N ARG A 229 2.42 -5.07 -10.76
CA ARG A 229 1.06 -5.48 -10.38
C ARG A 229 1.07 -6.39 -9.17
N GLY A 230 0.04 -6.22 -8.33
CA GLY A 230 -0.15 -7.05 -7.15
C GLY A 230 0.60 -6.58 -5.91
N PHE A 231 1.42 -5.53 -6.02
CA PHE A 231 2.13 -4.94 -4.89
C PHE A 231 1.30 -3.81 -4.26
N ASP A 232 0.49 -4.16 -3.28
CA ASP A 232 -0.26 -3.25 -2.42
C ASP A 232 -0.14 -3.69 -0.96
N LYS A 233 -0.88 -3.08 -0.07
CA LYS A 233 -0.82 -3.45 1.36
C LYS A 233 -1.33 -4.87 1.64
N SER A 234 -2.10 -5.49 0.74
CA SER A 234 -2.46 -6.91 0.87
C SER A 234 -1.25 -7.82 0.62
N PHE A 235 -0.42 -7.47 -0.35
CA PHE A 235 0.86 -8.15 -0.57
C PHE A 235 1.76 -8.00 0.66
N ALA A 236 1.94 -6.75 1.14
CA ALA A 236 2.82 -6.46 2.27
C ALA A 236 2.47 -7.29 3.52
N VAL A 237 1.18 -7.38 3.89
CA VAL A 237 0.77 -8.14 5.07
C VAL A 237 0.91 -9.65 4.88
N ARG A 238 0.68 -10.18 3.66
CA ARG A 238 0.89 -11.61 3.36
C ARG A 238 2.38 -11.97 3.38
N GLU A 239 3.22 -11.14 2.76
CA GLU A 239 4.67 -11.33 2.73
C GLU A 239 5.26 -11.29 4.14
N LEU A 240 4.81 -10.33 4.96
CA LEU A 240 5.22 -10.22 6.34
C LEU A 240 4.76 -11.43 7.18
N ALA A 241 3.50 -11.87 7.01
CA ALA A 241 2.97 -13.05 7.68
C ALA A 241 3.77 -14.31 7.32
N GLY A 242 4.06 -14.51 6.01
CA GLY A 242 4.88 -15.62 5.53
C GLY A 242 6.30 -15.59 6.09
N THR A 243 6.95 -14.42 6.08
CA THR A 243 8.31 -14.23 6.63
C THR A 243 8.38 -14.54 8.13
N LEU A 244 7.33 -14.23 8.87
CA LEU A 244 7.26 -14.45 10.33
C LEU A 244 6.62 -15.78 10.72
N GLY A 245 6.18 -16.58 9.75
CA GLY A 245 5.56 -17.90 10.02
C GLY A 245 4.22 -17.78 10.77
N MET A 246 3.43 -16.74 10.52
CA MET A 246 2.13 -16.53 11.14
C MET A 246 1.01 -16.39 10.11
N GLU A 247 -0.23 -16.58 10.54
CA GLU A 247 -1.40 -16.31 9.72
C GLU A 247 -1.69 -14.81 9.63
N VAL A 248 -2.19 -14.33 8.49
CA VAL A 248 -2.57 -12.93 8.28
C VAL A 248 -3.59 -12.45 9.30
N GLY A 249 -4.53 -13.31 9.71
CA GLY A 249 -5.52 -13.02 10.75
C GLY A 249 -4.96 -12.75 12.15
N ARG A 250 -3.66 -12.97 12.38
CA ARG A 250 -2.96 -12.57 13.60
C ARG A 250 -2.34 -11.18 13.52
N ILE A 251 -2.41 -10.52 12.36
CA ILE A 251 -1.97 -9.15 12.17
C ILE A 251 -3.13 -8.20 12.46
N VAL A 252 -2.95 -7.29 13.39
CA VAL A 252 -3.79 -6.11 13.56
C VAL A 252 -3.27 -5.03 12.64
N PHE A 253 -4.07 -4.53 11.70
CA PHE A 253 -3.66 -3.47 10.78
C PHE A 253 -4.42 -2.18 11.06
N ILE A 254 -3.69 -1.09 11.33
CA ILE A 254 -4.24 0.23 11.67
C ILE A 254 -3.90 1.21 10.55
N GLY A 255 -4.93 1.88 10.01
CA GLY A 255 -4.77 2.84 8.92
C GLY A 255 -5.91 3.85 8.85
N ASP A 256 -5.71 4.95 8.10
CA ASP A 256 -6.68 6.02 7.96
C ASP A 256 -7.60 5.84 6.73
N ARG A 257 -7.16 5.11 5.69
CA ARG A 257 -7.88 4.91 4.43
C ARG A 257 -8.39 3.49 4.25
N MET A 258 -9.29 3.08 5.16
CA MET A 258 -9.88 1.73 5.26
C MET A 258 -11.23 1.58 4.54
N GLU A 259 -11.57 2.46 3.62
CA GLU A 259 -12.76 2.36 2.74
C GLU A 259 -12.40 1.78 1.37
N PRO A 260 -13.37 1.25 0.62
CA PRO A 260 -13.18 0.84 -0.76
C PRO A 260 -12.52 1.93 -1.62
N GLY A 261 -11.41 1.59 -2.26
CA GLY A 261 -10.55 2.53 -2.99
C GLY A 261 -9.47 3.22 -2.14
N GLY A 262 -9.49 3.07 -0.81
CA GLY A 262 -8.40 3.51 0.07
C GLY A 262 -7.19 2.58 -0.04
N ASN A 263 -5.99 3.13 0.14
CA ASN A 263 -4.73 2.36 0.02
C ASN A 263 -4.48 1.38 1.18
N ASP A 264 -5.22 1.49 2.29
CA ASP A 264 -5.17 0.57 3.45
C ASP A 264 -6.18 -0.57 3.33
N TYR A 265 -7.27 -0.34 2.59
CA TYR A 265 -8.35 -1.31 2.45
C TYR A 265 -7.89 -2.68 1.93
N PRO A 266 -6.90 -2.79 1.01
CA PRO A 266 -6.35 -4.08 0.62
C PRO A 266 -5.80 -4.91 1.77
N ALA A 267 -5.27 -4.30 2.85
CA ALA A 267 -4.83 -5.05 4.03
C ALA A 267 -6.02 -5.69 4.77
N ALA A 268 -7.16 -4.99 4.87
CA ALA A 268 -8.39 -5.56 5.42
C ALA A 268 -8.91 -6.71 4.56
N LEU A 269 -8.93 -6.55 3.23
CA LEU A 269 -9.32 -7.61 2.29
C LEU A 269 -8.40 -8.83 2.35
N ALA A 270 -7.15 -8.66 2.76
CA ALA A 270 -6.22 -9.78 2.97
C ALA A 270 -6.56 -10.63 4.20
N GLY A 271 -7.48 -10.18 5.06
CA GLY A 271 -7.92 -10.90 6.25
C GLY A 271 -7.22 -10.48 7.55
N THR A 272 -6.59 -9.29 7.59
CA THR A 272 -6.09 -8.73 8.84
C THR A 272 -7.23 -8.29 9.76
N ARG A 273 -6.97 -8.13 11.05
CA ARG A 273 -7.87 -7.45 12.00
C ARG A 273 -7.71 -5.93 11.81
N ALA A 274 -8.39 -5.42 10.80
CA ALA A 274 -8.23 -4.02 10.39
C ALA A 274 -9.00 -3.07 11.32
N VAL A 275 -8.39 -1.91 11.61
CA VAL A 275 -8.99 -0.85 12.43
C VAL A 275 -8.77 0.49 11.74
N LYS A 276 -9.85 1.27 11.59
CA LYS A 276 -9.80 2.61 10.99
C LYS A 276 -9.55 3.67 12.06
N VAL A 277 -8.59 4.54 11.81
CA VAL A 277 -8.34 5.79 12.54
C VAL A 277 -8.62 6.99 11.64
N THR A 278 -8.73 8.19 12.22
CA THR A 278 -8.89 9.45 11.46
C THR A 278 -7.65 10.34 11.53
N GLY A 279 -6.65 9.91 12.31
CA GLY A 279 -5.39 10.62 12.46
C GLY A 279 -4.57 10.12 13.63
N PRO A 280 -3.36 10.68 13.81
CA PRO A 280 -2.42 10.24 14.84
C PRO A 280 -2.95 10.30 16.28
N ALA A 281 -3.85 11.25 16.58
CA ALA A 281 -4.43 11.36 17.93
C ALA A 281 -5.31 10.15 18.28
N ASP A 282 -6.06 9.61 17.31
CA ASP A 282 -6.84 8.39 17.50
C ASP A 282 -5.92 7.18 17.67
N THR A 283 -4.85 7.13 16.88
CA THR A 283 -3.85 6.06 16.95
C THR A 283 -3.18 6.02 18.32
N VAL A 284 -2.83 7.17 18.92
CA VAL A 284 -2.29 7.22 20.29
C VAL A 284 -3.25 6.58 21.28
N ARG A 285 -4.53 6.96 21.27
CA ARG A 285 -5.56 6.41 22.18
C ARG A 285 -5.76 4.91 21.98
N LEU A 286 -5.79 4.46 20.72
CA LEU A 286 -5.89 3.04 20.39
C LEU A 286 -4.66 2.27 20.91
N CYS A 287 -3.45 2.80 20.72
CA CYS A 287 -2.21 2.20 21.23
C CYS A 287 -2.19 2.12 22.75
N ASP A 288 -2.65 3.15 23.47
CA ASP A 288 -2.77 3.10 24.93
C ASP A 288 -3.69 1.96 25.38
N GLY A 289 -4.84 1.79 24.70
CA GLY A 289 -5.74 0.67 24.95
C GLY A 289 -5.08 -0.70 24.67
N ILE A 290 -4.40 -0.83 23.54
CA ILE A 290 -3.70 -2.07 23.16
C ILE A 290 -2.58 -2.40 24.16
N ILE A 291 -1.77 -1.43 24.57
CA ILE A 291 -0.72 -1.62 25.58
C ILE A 291 -1.33 -2.14 26.89
N ALA A 292 -2.43 -1.55 27.35
CA ALA A 292 -3.14 -2.00 28.53
C ALA A 292 -3.70 -3.43 28.36
N GLY A 293 -4.18 -3.78 27.16
CA GLY A 293 -4.69 -5.12 26.84
C GLY A 293 -3.61 -6.20 26.74
N LEU A 294 -2.41 -5.86 26.25
CA LEU A 294 -1.27 -6.77 26.15
C LEU A 294 -0.51 -6.98 27.46
N SER A 295 -0.70 -6.10 28.43
CA SER A 295 -0.02 -6.13 29.74
C SER A 295 -0.79 -6.91 30.82
N ARG A 296 -1.98 -7.42 30.46
CA ARG A 296 -2.81 -8.28 31.32
C ARG A 296 -2.49 -9.74 31.10
#